data_ef7bd7c7d370654d513517bc165a5610
#
_entry.id   ef7bd7c7d370654d513517bc165a5610
#
_cell.length_a   1.000
_cell.length_b   1.000
_cell.length_c   1.000
_cell.angle_alpha   90.00
_cell.angle_beta   90.00
_cell.angle_gamma   90.00
#
_symmetry.space_group_name_H-M   'P 1'
#
loop_
_entity.id
_entity.type
_entity.pdbx_description
1 polymer ?
#
loop_
_entity_poly.entity_id
_entity_poly.type
_entity_poly.pdbx_seq_one_letter_code
_entity_poly.pdbx_strand_id
1 'polypeptide(L)'
;MLFRSKFFWDIDFPYTVGYGMTECAPIITYAHFNDKKLYSCGKAAYNMKIRIDSEDPERIEGEIQCKGPNNCLGYYKNDEATASLFTEDGWMRTGDMGIIDKDGYLFIRGRSKCMILGPNGQNIYPEELESVINAVSYVVDSLVIEDNGGLTALIYPDYHQAELDGLTRDQLEKNLNGLLPDINKEIPGYAQIRKIEFMPEDFERTPKRSIKRYLYQRSGK
;
A
#
# COMPACT_ATOMS: atom_id res chain seq x y z
N MET A 1 -4.00 -2.54 -4.51
CA MET A 1 -3.81 -2.29 -5.96
C MET A 1 -3.26 -3.52 -6.69
N LEU A 2 -2.36 -4.28 -6.11
CA LEU A 2 -1.64 -5.42 -6.71
C LEU A 2 -2.56 -6.53 -7.24
N PHE A 3 -3.56 -6.98 -6.49
CA PHE A 3 -4.47 -8.06 -6.91
C PHE A 3 -5.37 -7.69 -8.09
N ARG A 4 -5.86 -6.43 -8.16
CA ARG A 4 -6.70 -6.00 -9.29
C ARG A 4 -5.92 -5.99 -10.60
N SER A 5 -4.65 -5.60 -10.57
CA SER A 5 -3.80 -5.63 -11.76
C SER A 5 -3.49 -7.06 -12.22
N LYS A 6 -3.34 -8.00 -11.27
CA LYS A 6 -3.18 -9.42 -11.59
C LYS A 6 -4.41 -10.01 -12.30
N PHE A 7 -5.60 -9.72 -11.81
CA PHE A 7 -6.84 -10.17 -12.45
C PHE A 7 -6.92 -9.69 -13.91
N PHE A 8 -6.70 -8.39 -14.17
CA PHE A 8 -6.70 -7.86 -15.55
C PHE A 8 -5.57 -8.43 -16.41
N TRP A 9 -4.43 -8.73 -15.80
CA TRP A 9 -3.32 -9.39 -16.48
C TRP A 9 -3.68 -10.81 -16.91
N ASP A 10 -4.28 -11.59 -16.02
CA ASP A 10 -4.62 -12.99 -16.26
C ASP A 10 -5.68 -13.17 -17.35
N ILE A 11 -6.59 -12.20 -17.51
CA ILE A 11 -7.62 -12.21 -18.58
C ILE A 11 -7.22 -11.42 -19.82
N ASP A 12 -5.95 -11.01 -19.92
CA ASP A 12 -5.40 -10.17 -21.00
C ASP A 12 -6.22 -8.89 -21.30
N PHE A 13 -6.81 -8.30 -20.26
CA PHE A 13 -7.57 -7.06 -20.41
C PHE A 13 -6.62 -5.87 -20.56
N PRO A 14 -6.85 -4.96 -21.53
CA PRO A 14 -6.02 -3.77 -21.69
C PRO A 14 -6.26 -2.80 -20.53
N TYR A 15 -5.26 -2.61 -19.68
CA TYR A 15 -5.31 -1.67 -18.56
C TYR A 15 -4.01 -0.85 -18.47
N THR A 16 -4.12 0.27 -17.81
CA THR A 16 -3.02 1.18 -17.50
C THR A 16 -2.94 1.38 -15.99
N VAL A 17 -1.74 1.49 -15.47
CA VAL A 17 -1.49 1.82 -14.06
C VAL A 17 -0.70 3.11 -14.02
N GLY A 18 -1.14 4.06 -13.21
CA GLY A 18 -0.43 5.29 -12.94
C GLY A 18 -0.14 5.44 -11.45
N TYR A 19 0.96 6.10 -11.13
CA TYR A 19 1.32 6.50 -9.79
C TYR A 19 1.62 7.98 -9.75
N GLY A 20 1.23 8.61 -8.66
CA GLY A 20 1.52 10.01 -8.42
C GLY A 20 0.86 10.55 -7.17
N MET A 21 1.03 11.85 -6.97
CA MET A 21 0.53 12.57 -5.81
C MET A 21 0.05 13.96 -6.23
N THR A 22 -0.77 14.59 -5.39
CA THR A 22 -1.34 15.93 -5.67
C THR A 22 -0.25 16.95 -5.95
N GLU A 23 0.86 16.88 -5.24
CA GLU A 23 2.02 17.75 -5.34
C GLU A 23 2.75 17.62 -6.69
N CYS A 24 2.42 16.60 -7.50
CA CYS A 24 2.97 16.35 -8.85
C CYS A 24 1.95 16.49 -9.97
N ALA A 25 0.80 17.09 -9.76
CA ALA A 25 -0.26 17.48 -10.69
C ALA A 25 -0.74 16.42 -11.72
N PRO A 26 -1.11 15.20 -11.42
CA PRO A 26 -0.71 14.36 -10.28
C PRO A 26 0.31 13.26 -10.64
N ILE A 27 0.68 13.06 -11.93
CA ILE A 27 1.35 11.85 -12.44
C ILE A 27 2.87 11.92 -12.32
N ILE A 28 3.45 10.90 -11.70
CA ILE A 28 4.90 10.66 -11.61
C ILE A 28 5.32 9.55 -12.57
N THR A 29 4.62 8.40 -12.55
CA THR A 29 4.87 7.28 -13.46
C THR A 29 3.57 6.76 -14.06
N TYR A 30 3.65 6.12 -15.21
CA TYR A 30 2.54 5.34 -15.75
C TYR A 30 3.04 4.17 -16.60
N ALA A 31 2.22 3.11 -16.69
CA ALA A 31 2.42 2.00 -17.58
C ALA A 31 1.45 2.13 -18.75
N HIS A 32 1.98 2.20 -19.99
CA HIS A 32 1.15 2.08 -21.17
C HIS A 32 0.60 0.65 -21.29
N PHE A 33 -0.60 0.45 -21.81
CA PHE A 33 -1.22 -0.88 -21.88
C PHE A 33 -0.40 -1.90 -22.69
N ASN A 34 0.43 -1.44 -23.65
CA ASN A 34 1.36 -2.27 -24.43
C ASN A 34 2.78 -2.36 -23.84
N ASP A 35 3.11 -1.57 -22.82
CA ASP A 35 4.43 -1.54 -22.16
C ASP A 35 4.21 -1.52 -20.64
N LYS A 36 3.69 -2.61 -20.11
CA LYS A 36 3.38 -2.80 -18.69
C LYS A 36 4.12 -4.01 -18.14
N LYS A 37 4.41 -3.98 -16.86
CA LYS A 37 4.97 -5.10 -16.11
C LYS A 37 4.06 -5.37 -14.93
N LEU A 38 3.76 -6.65 -14.69
CA LEU A 38 2.85 -7.03 -13.61
C LEU A 38 3.35 -6.47 -12.28
N TYR A 39 2.45 -5.89 -11.49
CA TYR A 39 2.70 -5.22 -10.21
C TYR A 39 3.49 -3.92 -10.26
N SER A 40 3.96 -3.48 -11.41
CA SER A 40 4.63 -2.18 -11.53
C SER A 40 3.63 -1.04 -11.69
N CYS A 41 4.09 0.16 -11.36
CA CYS A 41 3.40 1.42 -11.64
C CYS A 41 3.93 2.10 -12.92
N GLY A 42 4.62 1.33 -13.77
CA GLY A 42 5.20 1.82 -15.02
C GLY A 42 6.52 2.56 -14.83
N LYS A 43 6.88 3.31 -15.86
CA LYS A 43 8.12 4.10 -15.95
C LYS A 43 7.83 5.58 -15.68
N ALA A 44 8.86 6.37 -15.46
CA ALA A 44 8.74 7.82 -15.32
C ALA A 44 7.93 8.43 -16.47
N ALA A 45 6.98 9.29 -16.13
CA ALA A 45 6.18 10.02 -17.10
C ALA A 45 7.08 11.00 -17.92
N TYR A 46 6.56 11.47 -19.04
CA TYR A 46 7.28 12.42 -19.88
C TYR A 46 7.77 13.63 -19.07
N ASN A 47 9.05 13.98 -19.22
CA ASN A 47 9.75 15.05 -18.49
C ASN A 47 9.86 14.83 -16.96
N MET A 48 9.44 13.68 -16.44
CA MET A 48 9.67 13.31 -15.04
C MET A 48 10.97 12.51 -14.90
N LYS A 49 11.62 12.68 -13.76
CA LYS A 49 12.72 11.83 -13.30
C LYS A 49 12.30 11.21 -11.98
N ILE A 50 12.67 9.96 -11.76
CA ILE A 50 12.46 9.23 -10.51
C ILE A 50 13.79 8.64 -10.06
N ARG A 51 13.96 8.54 -8.74
CA ARG A 51 15.03 7.79 -8.12
C ARG A 51 14.53 7.13 -6.84
N ILE A 52 15.23 6.13 -6.40
CA ILE A 52 15.06 5.52 -5.07
C ILE A 52 16.22 5.99 -4.21
N ASP A 53 15.92 6.45 -3.02
CA ASP A 53 16.91 6.84 -2.00
C ASP A 53 17.48 5.58 -1.35
N SER A 54 18.37 4.91 -2.08
CA SER A 54 18.97 3.61 -1.72
C SER A 54 20.33 3.45 -2.39
N GLU A 55 21.21 2.66 -1.78
CA GLU A 55 22.50 2.30 -2.34
C GLU A 55 22.37 1.34 -3.54
N ASP A 56 21.34 0.50 -3.57
CA ASP A 56 21.01 -0.41 -4.68
C ASP A 56 19.50 -0.33 -4.97
N PRO A 57 19.09 0.62 -5.85
CA PRO A 57 17.67 0.87 -6.17
C PRO A 57 16.91 -0.33 -6.73
N GLU A 58 17.60 -1.33 -7.26
CA GLU A 58 16.99 -2.53 -7.83
C GLU A 58 16.65 -3.57 -6.76
N ARG A 59 17.38 -3.60 -5.65
CA ARG A 59 17.30 -4.65 -4.63
C ARG A 59 16.98 -4.16 -3.24
N ILE A 60 17.41 -2.95 -2.91
CA ILE A 60 17.21 -2.34 -1.60
C ILE A 60 16.16 -1.26 -1.72
N GLU A 61 15.09 -1.42 -0.95
CA GLU A 61 14.00 -0.45 -0.90
C GLU A 61 14.47 0.88 -0.33
N GLY A 62 13.96 1.96 -0.91
CA GLY A 62 14.20 3.32 -0.43
C GLY A 62 13.03 4.22 -0.73
N GLU A 63 13.09 5.46 -0.24
CA GLU A 63 12.08 6.45 -0.54
C GLU A 63 12.07 6.79 -2.03
N ILE A 64 10.90 6.75 -2.63
CA ILE A 64 10.69 7.20 -4.01
C ILE A 64 10.78 8.71 -4.02
N GLN A 65 11.69 9.24 -4.82
CA GLN A 65 11.87 10.67 -5.02
C GLN A 65 11.67 11.01 -6.50
N CYS A 66 11.07 12.17 -6.76
CA CYS A 66 10.77 12.59 -8.12
C CYS A 66 11.19 14.04 -8.39
N LYS A 67 11.46 14.35 -9.65
CA LYS A 67 11.80 15.70 -10.10
C LYS A 67 11.25 15.92 -11.51
N GLY A 68 10.50 16.99 -11.67
CA GLY A 68 9.91 17.34 -12.96
C GLY A 68 9.18 18.69 -12.94
N PRO A 69 8.76 19.15 -14.12
CA PRO A 69 8.13 20.47 -14.27
C PRO A 69 6.73 20.55 -13.64
N ASN A 70 6.11 19.42 -13.31
CA ASN A 70 4.80 19.30 -12.68
C ASN A 70 4.87 19.24 -11.14
N ASN A 71 6.07 19.28 -10.55
CA ASN A 71 6.21 19.37 -9.10
C ASN A 71 5.73 20.73 -8.61
N CYS A 72 4.97 20.76 -7.51
CA CYS A 72 4.60 22.01 -6.86
C CYS A 72 5.84 22.76 -6.32
N LEU A 73 5.71 24.05 -6.06
CA LEU A 73 6.79 24.87 -5.51
C LEU A 73 6.87 24.76 -3.97
N GLY A 74 5.82 24.22 -3.34
CA GLY A 74 5.71 24.07 -1.90
C GLY A 74 4.29 24.28 -1.39
N TYR A 75 4.13 24.33 -0.08
CA TYR A 75 2.85 24.54 0.59
C TYR A 75 2.66 26.02 0.95
N TYR A 76 1.51 26.58 0.59
CA TYR A 76 1.19 27.96 0.85
C TYR A 76 1.23 28.29 2.35
N LYS A 77 2.03 29.29 2.74
CA LYS A 77 2.24 29.73 4.12
C LYS A 77 2.64 28.60 5.10
N ASN A 78 3.39 27.60 4.61
CA ASN A 78 3.90 26.50 5.43
C ASN A 78 5.33 26.15 4.99
N ASP A 79 6.29 26.95 5.45
CA ASP A 79 7.70 26.83 5.07
C ASP A 79 8.33 25.55 5.63
N GLU A 80 7.93 25.12 6.82
CA GLU A 80 8.41 23.88 7.44
C GLU A 80 8.01 22.64 6.63
N ALA A 81 6.73 22.53 6.26
CA ALA A 81 6.25 21.44 5.40
C ALA A 81 6.89 21.52 4.02
N THR A 82 7.12 22.71 3.48
CA THR A 82 7.81 22.90 2.19
C THR A 82 9.26 22.44 2.28
N ALA A 83 10.01 22.81 3.33
CA ALA A 83 11.38 22.38 3.52
C ALA A 83 11.50 20.86 3.65
N SER A 84 10.55 20.21 4.33
CA SER A 84 10.52 18.74 4.47
C SER A 84 10.14 18.01 3.18
N LEU A 85 9.47 18.69 2.24
CA LEU A 85 9.03 18.09 0.98
C LEU A 85 10.18 17.85 0.00
N PHE A 86 11.25 18.61 0.09
CA PHE A 86 12.37 18.53 -0.85
C PHE A 86 13.66 18.06 -0.16
N THR A 87 14.49 17.37 -0.94
CA THR A 87 15.88 17.09 -0.56
C THR A 87 16.75 18.31 -0.84
N GLU A 88 17.97 18.36 -0.29
CA GLU A 88 18.92 19.46 -0.50
C GLU A 88 19.28 19.65 -1.99
N ASP A 89 19.31 18.57 -2.78
CA ASP A 89 19.57 18.57 -4.22
C ASP A 89 18.28 18.76 -5.07
N GLY A 90 17.17 19.11 -4.41
CA GLY A 90 15.92 19.55 -5.04
C GLY A 90 15.07 18.45 -5.66
N TRP A 91 15.14 17.23 -5.12
CA TRP A 91 14.17 16.17 -5.43
C TRP A 91 13.00 16.25 -4.44
N MET A 92 11.80 15.98 -4.94
CA MET A 92 10.60 15.92 -4.11
C MET A 92 10.49 14.54 -3.47
N ARG A 93 10.30 14.51 -2.16
CA ARG A 93 10.02 13.32 -1.36
C ARG A 93 8.57 12.92 -1.50
N THR A 94 8.29 11.67 -1.82
CA THR A 94 6.91 11.20 -1.95
C THR A 94 6.34 10.64 -0.66
N GLY A 95 7.21 10.20 0.25
CA GLY A 95 6.85 9.44 1.44
C GLY A 95 6.42 8.01 1.13
N ASP A 96 6.56 7.56 -0.11
CA ASP A 96 6.32 6.18 -0.53
C ASP A 96 7.66 5.46 -0.69
N MET A 97 7.68 4.17 -0.33
CA MET A 97 8.84 3.30 -0.45
C MET A 97 8.71 2.41 -1.67
N GLY A 98 9.82 2.10 -2.33
CA GLY A 98 9.80 1.26 -3.52
C GLY A 98 11.17 0.89 -4.04
N ILE A 99 11.18 0.18 -5.18
CA ILE A 99 12.36 -0.17 -5.97
C ILE A 99 12.12 0.17 -7.44
N ILE A 100 13.19 0.36 -8.18
CA ILE A 100 13.14 0.51 -9.65
C ILE A 100 13.99 -0.61 -10.25
N ASP A 101 13.40 -1.40 -11.14
CA ASP A 101 14.16 -2.46 -11.80
C ASP A 101 15.08 -1.91 -12.92
N LYS A 102 15.93 -2.78 -13.46
CA LYS A 102 16.88 -2.46 -14.53
C LYS A 102 16.22 -1.91 -15.81
N ASP A 103 14.95 -2.20 -16.01
CA ASP A 103 14.18 -1.75 -17.18
C ASP A 103 13.50 -0.40 -16.93
N GLY A 104 13.64 0.17 -15.70
CA GLY A 104 13.08 1.44 -15.26
C GLY A 104 11.65 1.39 -14.76
N TYR A 105 11.12 0.19 -14.48
CA TYR A 105 9.78 0.05 -13.88
C TYR A 105 9.82 0.25 -12.38
N LEU A 106 8.90 1.09 -11.89
CA LEU A 106 8.71 1.36 -10.47
C LEU A 106 7.78 0.33 -9.82
N PHE A 107 8.19 -0.21 -8.69
CA PHE A 107 7.40 -1.07 -7.82
C PHE A 107 7.26 -0.42 -6.45
N ILE A 108 6.04 -0.06 -6.08
CA ILE A 108 5.74 0.56 -4.79
C ILE A 108 5.54 -0.55 -3.76
N ARG A 109 6.13 -0.36 -2.57
CA ARG A 109 6.01 -1.26 -1.42
C ARG A 109 4.95 -0.76 -0.43
N GLY A 110 5.01 0.49 -0.06
CA GLY A 110 4.05 1.09 0.87
C GLY A 110 4.46 2.49 1.32
N ARG A 111 3.81 2.99 2.37
CA ARG A 111 4.11 4.28 2.97
C ARG A 111 5.20 4.17 4.02
N SER A 112 6.22 5.05 3.97
CA SER A 112 7.29 5.08 4.98
C SER A 112 6.74 5.27 6.39
N LYS A 113 5.73 6.13 6.56
CA LYS A 113 5.07 6.40 7.85
C LYS A 113 4.19 5.26 8.38
N CYS A 114 3.83 4.30 7.54
CA CYS A 114 2.99 3.16 7.91
C CYS A 114 3.82 1.87 8.08
N MET A 115 5.09 1.91 7.74
CA MET A 115 6.00 0.78 7.84
C MET A 115 6.13 0.31 9.29
N ILE A 116 6.03 -0.99 9.48
CA ILE A 116 6.27 -1.67 10.76
C ILE A 116 7.65 -2.30 10.71
N LEU A 117 8.47 -2.06 11.72
CA LEU A 117 9.76 -2.74 11.85
C LEU A 117 9.55 -4.11 12.46
N GLY A 118 9.78 -5.14 11.69
CA GLY A 118 9.69 -6.52 12.16
C GLY A 118 10.77 -6.89 13.19
N PRO A 119 10.57 -7.96 13.97
CA PRO A 119 11.51 -8.39 15.03
C PRO A 119 12.95 -8.62 14.55
N ASN A 120 13.11 -8.95 13.29
CA ASN A 120 14.42 -9.22 12.67
C ASN A 120 14.99 -7.99 11.92
N GLY A 121 14.42 -6.80 12.14
CA GLY A 121 14.84 -5.56 11.46
C GLY A 121 14.34 -5.44 10.01
N GLN A 122 13.42 -6.30 9.57
CA GLN A 122 12.84 -6.25 8.23
C GLN A 122 11.70 -5.25 8.17
N ASN A 123 11.62 -4.51 7.07
CA ASN A 123 10.51 -3.62 6.80
C ASN A 123 9.26 -4.41 6.42
N ILE A 124 8.17 -4.17 7.12
CA ILE A 124 6.86 -4.73 6.82
C ILE A 124 5.96 -3.58 6.38
N TYR A 125 5.36 -3.73 5.20
CA TYR A 125 4.43 -2.76 4.64
C TYR A 125 3.01 -3.27 4.80
N PRO A 126 2.24 -2.72 5.76
CA PRO A 126 0.87 -3.19 6.04
C PRO A 126 -0.02 -3.21 4.81
N GLU A 127 0.15 -2.24 3.90
CA GLU A 127 -0.63 -2.14 2.68
C GLU A 127 -0.46 -3.34 1.73
N GLU A 128 0.71 -3.98 1.71
CA GLU A 128 0.93 -5.22 0.95
C GLU A 128 0.10 -6.36 1.55
N LEU A 129 0.13 -6.51 2.87
CA LEU A 129 -0.62 -7.54 3.59
C LEU A 129 -2.13 -7.32 3.46
N GLU A 130 -2.57 -6.08 3.63
CA GLU A 130 -3.97 -5.68 3.47
C GLU A 130 -4.49 -5.96 2.06
N SER A 131 -3.64 -5.82 1.04
CA SER A 131 -4.03 -6.14 -0.33
C SER A 131 -4.33 -7.63 -0.52
N VAL A 132 -3.66 -8.52 0.20
CA VAL A 132 -3.94 -9.97 0.23
C VAL A 132 -5.26 -10.24 0.94
N ILE A 133 -5.46 -9.64 2.12
CA ILE A 133 -6.67 -9.82 2.92
C ILE A 133 -7.90 -9.29 2.18
N ASN A 134 -7.80 -8.11 1.56
CA ASN A 134 -8.88 -7.47 0.82
C ASN A 134 -9.26 -8.21 -0.48
N ALA A 135 -8.49 -9.22 -0.90
CA ALA A 135 -8.84 -10.10 -2.01
C ALA A 135 -9.74 -11.28 -1.57
N VAL A 136 -9.88 -11.50 -0.26
CA VAL A 136 -10.73 -12.56 0.29
C VAL A 136 -12.20 -12.16 0.17
N SER A 137 -13.05 -13.11 -0.21
CA SER A 137 -14.51 -12.89 -0.29
C SER A 137 -15.06 -12.43 1.05
N TYR A 138 -16.05 -11.54 1.01
CA TYR A 138 -16.69 -10.90 2.16
C TYR A 138 -15.79 -9.99 3.00
N VAL A 139 -14.61 -9.63 2.54
CA VAL A 139 -13.80 -8.57 3.16
C VAL A 139 -14.08 -7.25 2.42
N VAL A 140 -14.63 -6.27 3.13
CA VAL A 140 -14.83 -4.92 2.59
C VAL A 140 -13.52 -4.14 2.64
N ASP A 141 -12.87 -4.16 3.80
CA ASP A 141 -11.57 -3.52 4.02
C ASP A 141 -10.84 -4.12 5.21
N SER A 142 -9.54 -3.92 5.26
CA SER A 142 -8.71 -4.40 6.35
C SER A 142 -7.62 -3.40 6.72
N LEU A 143 -7.11 -3.52 7.94
CA LEU A 143 -6.01 -2.74 8.48
C LEU A 143 -5.08 -3.67 9.26
N VAL A 144 -3.82 -3.74 8.87
CA VAL A 144 -2.81 -4.49 9.60
C VAL A 144 -2.07 -3.57 10.56
N ILE A 145 -2.01 -3.97 11.81
CA ILE A 145 -1.36 -3.24 12.90
C ILE A 145 -0.37 -4.14 13.64
N GLU A 146 0.59 -3.51 14.29
CA GLU A 146 1.41 -4.18 15.30
C GLU A 146 0.64 -4.25 16.61
N ASP A 147 0.59 -5.43 17.20
CA ASP A 147 -0.02 -5.67 18.51
C ASP A 147 0.80 -6.70 19.28
N ASN A 148 1.36 -6.29 20.43
CA ASN A 148 2.17 -7.14 21.31
C ASN A 148 3.32 -7.90 20.60
N GLY A 149 4.04 -7.21 19.72
CA GLY A 149 5.19 -7.77 18.98
C GLY A 149 4.78 -8.78 17.91
N GLY A 150 3.55 -8.70 17.42
CA GLY A 150 3.04 -9.48 16.30
C GLY A 150 2.12 -8.65 15.42
N LEU A 151 1.71 -9.20 14.28
CA LEU A 151 0.78 -8.54 13.38
C LEU A 151 -0.65 -9.03 13.64
N THR A 152 -1.57 -8.09 13.78
CA THR A 152 -3.01 -8.32 13.87
C THR A 152 -3.70 -7.68 12.68
N ALA A 153 -4.55 -8.44 12.01
CA ALA A 153 -5.42 -7.93 10.95
C ALA A 153 -6.77 -7.54 11.55
N LEU A 154 -7.09 -6.26 11.50
CA LEU A 154 -8.43 -5.76 11.75
C LEU A 154 -9.20 -5.85 10.44
N ILE A 155 -10.33 -6.56 10.41
CA ILE A 155 -11.12 -6.78 9.20
C ILE A 155 -12.52 -6.23 9.42
N TYR A 156 -13.00 -5.43 8.46
CA TYR A 156 -14.40 -5.10 8.35
C TYR A 156 -15.06 -6.01 7.31
N PRO A 157 -15.89 -6.98 7.72
CA PRO A 157 -16.57 -7.91 6.82
C PRO A 157 -17.78 -7.28 6.12
N ASP A 158 -18.15 -7.81 4.97
CA ASP A 158 -19.42 -7.52 4.30
C ASP A 158 -20.55 -8.33 4.94
N TYR A 159 -20.96 -7.89 6.12
CA TYR A 159 -22.05 -8.54 6.86
C TYR A 159 -23.36 -8.52 6.07
N HIS A 160 -23.60 -7.48 5.26
CA HIS A 160 -24.82 -7.36 4.47
C HIS A 160 -24.88 -8.41 3.37
N GLN A 161 -23.80 -8.56 2.60
CA GLN A 161 -23.74 -9.58 1.55
C GLN A 161 -23.79 -10.99 2.14
N ALA A 162 -23.12 -11.23 3.26
CA ALA A 162 -23.17 -12.51 3.95
C ALA A 162 -24.59 -12.90 4.39
N GLU A 163 -25.37 -11.94 4.92
CA GLU A 163 -26.77 -12.15 5.29
C GLU A 163 -27.64 -12.49 4.07
N LEU A 164 -27.44 -11.81 2.94
CA LEU A 164 -28.12 -12.12 1.69
C LEU A 164 -27.80 -13.53 1.19
N ASP A 165 -26.59 -14.01 1.43
CA ASP A 165 -26.13 -15.35 1.07
C ASP A 165 -26.50 -16.41 2.15
N GLY A 166 -27.25 -16.03 3.18
CA GLY A 166 -27.75 -16.91 4.23
C GLY A 166 -26.75 -17.27 5.33
N LEU A 167 -25.66 -16.52 5.44
CA LEU A 167 -24.66 -16.71 6.51
C LEU A 167 -25.00 -15.82 7.72
N THR A 168 -24.91 -16.41 8.91
CA THR A 168 -24.94 -15.60 10.14
C THR A 168 -23.59 -14.91 10.36
N ARG A 169 -23.58 -13.85 11.17
CA ARG A 169 -22.34 -13.13 11.55
C ARG A 169 -21.29 -14.07 12.10
N ASP A 170 -21.66 -14.93 13.05
CA ASP A 170 -20.74 -15.88 13.69
C ASP A 170 -20.15 -16.89 12.67
N GLN A 171 -20.98 -17.34 11.72
CA GLN A 171 -20.53 -18.25 10.66
C GLN A 171 -19.53 -17.54 9.73
N LEU A 172 -19.80 -16.30 9.35
CA LEU A 172 -18.89 -15.50 8.53
C LEU A 172 -17.55 -15.29 9.22
N GLU A 173 -17.56 -14.83 10.47
CA GLU A 173 -16.35 -14.58 11.25
C GLU A 173 -15.52 -15.86 11.47
N LYS A 174 -16.20 -16.97 11.75
CA LYS A 174 -15.55 -18.29 11.84
C LYS A 174 -14.92 -18.72 10.52
N ASN A 175 -15.60 -18.51 9.39
CA ASN A 175 -15.08 -18.84 8.06
C ASN A 175 -13.85 -17.99 7.74
N LEU A 176 -13.92 -16.67 7.95
CA LEU A 176 -12.79 -15.76 7.71
C LEU A 176 -11.58 -16.08 8.61
N ASN A 177 -11.80 -16.40 9.90
CA ASN A 177 -10.73 -16.87 10.79
C ASN A 177 -10.08 -18.17 10.26
N GLY A 178 -10.87 -19.07 9.72
CA GLY A 178 -10.40 -20.32 9.13
C GLY A 178 -9.46 -20.14 7.92
N LEU A 179 -9.54 -18.99 7.24
CA LEU A 179 -8.70 -18.65 6.09
C LEU A 179 -7.33 -18.04 6.47
N LEU A 180 -7.09 -17.75 7.75
CA LEU A 180 -5.81 -17.16 8.18
C LEU A 180 -4.58 -17.96 7.73
N PRO A 181 -4.55 -19.32 7.80
CA PRO A 181 -3.43 -20.09 7.28
C PRO A 181 -3.21 -19.92 5.77
N ASP A 182 -4.28 -19.78 4.99
CA ASP A 182 -4.18 -19.60 3.55
C ASP A 182 -3.74 -18.18 3.18
N ILE A 183 -4.25 -17.16 3.87
CA ILE A 183 -3.75 -15.78 3.78
C ILE A 183 -2.25 -15.74 4.06
N ASN A 184 -1.81 -16.41 5.10
CA ASN A 184 -0.41 -16.45 5.50
C ASN A 184 0.51 -17.20 4.50
N LYS A 185 0.00 -18.07 3.64
CA LYS A 185 0.79 -18.68 2.54
C LYS A 185 1.16 -17.66 1.46
N GLU A 186 0.33 -16.64 1.25
CA GLU A 186 0.56 -15.57 0.27
C GLU A 186 1.43 -14.43 0.83
N ILE A 187 1.77 -14.46 2.12
CA ILE A 187 2.50 -13.42 2.85
C ILE A 187 3.90 -13.92 3.18
N PRO A 188 4.94 -13.06 3.10
CA PRO A 188 6.29 -13.43 3.49
C PRO A 188 6.37 -13.97 4.93
N GLY A 189 7.22 -14.98 5.15
CA GLY A 189 7.32 -15.67 6.44
C GLY A 189 7.66 -14.76 7.64
N TYR A 190 8.33 -13.63 7.40
CA TYR A 190 8.65 -12.64 8.43
C TYR A 190 7.48 -11.70 8.77
N ALA A 191 6.43 -11.66 7.94
CA ALA A 191 5.29 -10.76 8.07
C ALA A 191 3.97 -11.50 8.36
N GLN A 192 4.04 -12.68 8.97
CA GLN A 192 2.88 -13.53 9.25
C GLN A 192 1.89 -12.85 10.21
N ILE A 193 0.62 -12.87 9.84
CA ILE A 193 -0.47 -12.39 10.67
C ILE A 193 -0.76 -13.44 11.74
N ARG A 194 -0.76 -13.01 13.00
CA ARG A 194 -1.01 -13.90 14.15
C ARG A 194 -2.48 -14.02 14.49
N LYS A 195 -3.25 -12.94 14.23
CA LYS A 195 -4.63 -12.83 14.71
C LYS A 195 -5.48 -12.02 13.75
N ILE A 196 -6.74 -12.39 13.61
CA ILE A 196 -7.78 -11.58 12.99
C ILE A 196 -8.70 -11.05 14.08
N GLU A 197 -9.07 -9.78 13.99
CA GLU A 197 -10.12 -9.15 14.78
C GLU A 197 -11.15 -8.53 13.84
N PHE A 198 -12.42 -8.73 14.15
CA PHE A 198 -13.51 -8.22 13.33
C PHE A 198 -13.99 -6.88 13.84
N MET A 199 -14.09 -5.92 12.93
CA MET A 199 -14.60 -4.58 13.21
C MET A 199 -16.13 -4.61 13.13
N PRO A 200 -16.83 -4.09 14.16
CA PRO A 200 -18.29 -4.04 14.14
C PRO A 200 -18.85 -3.01 13.14
N GLU A 201 -18.03 -2.00 12.80
CA GLU A 201 -18.35 -0.88 11.92
C GLU A 201 -17.18 -0.61 10.96
N ASP A 202 -17.45 0.10 9.84
CA ASP A 202 -16.41 0.49 8.89
C ASP A 202 -15.37 1.40 9.57
N PHE A 203 -14.16 1.38 9.01
CA PHE A 203 -13.06 2.21 9.49
C PHE A 203 -13.34 3.71 9.29
N GLU A 204 -12.93 4.52 10.25
CA GLU A 204 -12.94 5.97 10.06
C GLU A 204 -11.99 6.39 8.94
N ARG A 205 -12.48 7.28 8.06
CA ARG A 205 -11.75 7.69 6.86
C ARG A 205 -11.49 9.18 6.82
N THR A 206 -10.41 9.53 6.14
CA THR A 206 -10.13 10.91 5.75
C THR A 206 -11.10 11.35 4.63
N PRO A 207 -11.20 12.67 4.32
CA PRO A 207 -11.94 13.12 3.14
C PRO A 207 -11.51 12.49 1.82
N LYS A 208 -10.25 12.02 1.71
CA LYS A 208 -9.71 11.26 0.57
C LYS A 208 -10.04 9.76 0.63
N ARG A 209 -10.93 9.34 1.53
CA ARG A 209 -11.35 7.95 1.78
C ARG A 209 -10.25 6.98 2.26
N SER A 210 -9.09 7.47 2.66
CA SER A 210 -8.06 6.63 3.31
C SER A 210 -8.41 6.37 4.77
N ILE A 211 -8.16 5.16 5.26
CA ILE A 211 -8.37 4.81 6.67
C ILE A 211 -7.46 5.68 7.55
N LYS A 212 -8.02 6.22 8.64
CA LYS A 212 -7.28 6.97 9.66
C LYS A 212 -6.52 5.99 10.56
N ARG A 213 -5.44 5.40 10.06
CA ARG A 213 -4.66 4.34 10.73
C ARG A 213 -4.31 4.67 12.18
N TYR A 214 -3.99 5.93 12.48
CA TYR A 214 -3.57 6.39 13.81
C TYR A 214 -4.62 6.15 14.90
N LEU A 215 -5.91 6.00 14.54
CA LEU A 215 -6.99 5.68 15.50
C LEU A 215 -6.97 4.21 15.95
N TYR A 216 -6.30 3.35 15.20
CA TYR A 216 -6.32 1.90 15.42
C TYR A 216 -4.96 1.37 15.87
N GLN A 217 -3.92 2.20 15.86
CA GLN A 217 -2.60 1.81 16.36
C GLN A 217 -2.66 1.49 17.86
N ARG A 218 -2.10 0.36 18.24
CA ARG A 218 -1.94 -0.04 19.63
C ARG A 218 -0.51 0.24 20.02
N SER A 219 -0.30 1.25 20.88
CA SER A 219 1.03 1.52 21.42
C SER A 219 1.47 0.27 22.19
N GLY A 220 2.50 -0.41 21.71
CA GLY A 220 3.23 -1.38 22.52
C GLY A 220 3.79 -0.64 23.75
N LYS A 221 3.41 -1.08 24.95
CA LYS A 221 4.04 -0.65 26.19
C LYS A 221 5.38 -1.32 26.36
#